data_45169a36347d83ea9a1bfa12f4591b9a
#
_entry.id   45169a36347d83ea9a1bfa12f4591b9a
#
_cell.length_a   1.000
_cell.length_b   1.000
_cell.length_c   1.000
_cell.angle_alpha   90.00
_cell.angle_beta   90.00
_cell.angle_gamma   90.00
#
_symmetry.space_group_name_H-M   'P 1'
#
loop_
_entity.id
_entity.type
_entity.pdbx_description
1 polymer ?
#
loop_
_entity_poly.entity_id
_entity_poly.type
_entity_poly.pdbx_seq_one_letter_code
_entity_poly.pdbx_strand_id
1 'polypeptide(L)'
;MHSYDGDYNPIHDHGTKTLMGISTTAWTKVPPQIGSKANANTPTYSLYNESGHSDGCIAFQYGRVSIIDSDRLTPAQSFVMTPEVGKLLLFPSWLQHMVYPFKGEGERRTIASNLNCFDVQPTPKEVQ
;
A
#
# COMPACT_ATOMS: atom_id res chain seq x y z
N MET A 1 -11.06 -4.08 6.53
CA MET A 1 -10.65 -2.86 7.27
C MET A 1 -11.51 -1.70 6.82
N HIS A 2 -12.03 -0.94 7.77
CA HIS A 2 -12.80 0.27 7.56
C HIS A 2 -11.95 1.45 8.02
N SER A 3 -11.89 2.51 7.25
CA SER A 3 -11.14 3.73 7.60
C SER A 3 -12.02 4.95 7.30
N TYR A 4 -11.96 5.89 8.21
CA TYR A 4 -12.75 7.13 8.21
C TYR A 4 -11.82 8.34 8.24
N ASP A 5 -12.38 9.51 8.40
CA ASP A 5 -11.63 10.77 8.49
C ASP A 5 -10.46 10.69 9.48
N GLY A 6 -9.28 10.97 9.01
CA GLY A 6 -8.05 10.94 9.81
C GLY A 6 -7.45 9.56 10.09
N ASP A 7 -8.13 8.46 9.78
CA ASP A 7 -7.58 7.13 9.95
C ASP A 7 -6.42 6.87 8.98
N TYR A 8 -5.32 6.36 9.49
CA TYR A 8 -4.16 6.00 8.69
C TYR A 8 -3.61 4.63 9.09
N ASN A 9 -2.80 4.07 8.25
CA ASN A 9 -2.03 2.87 8.56
C ASN A 9 -0.53 3.24 8.48
N PRO A 10 0.20 3.21 9.62
CA PRO A 10 1.61 3.57 9.63
C PRO A 10 2.44 2.63 8.76
N ILE A 11 3.65 3.03 8.45
CA ILE A 11 4.58 2.22 7.66
C ILE A 11 4.84 0.88 8.34
N HIS A 12 4.64 -0.19 7.61
CA HIS A 12 4.82 -1.56 8.10
C HIS A 12 5.04 -2.52 6.92
N ASP A 13 5.35 -3.76 7.25
CA ASP A 13 5.38 -4.90 6.34
C ASP A 13 4.73 -6.13 6.98
N HIS A 14 4.61 -7.19 6.22
CA HIS A 14 4.04 -8.46 6.68
C HIS A 14 5.06 -9.60 6.69
N GLY A 15 6.35 -9.30 6.59
CA GLY A 15 7.43 -10.27 6.53
C GLY A 15 7.52 -11.22 7.74
N THR A 16 6.97 -10.82 8.89
CA THR A 16 6.91 -11.68 10.09
C THR A 16 5.73 -12.64 10.08
N LYS A 17 4.75 -12.42 9.21
CA LYS A 17 3.52 -13.24 9.13
C LYS A 17 3.58 -14.31 8.04
N THR A 18 4.53 -14.18 7.13
CA THR A 18 4.66 -15.07 5.97
C THR A 18 6.14 -15.37 5.73
N LEU A 19 6.46 -16.64 5.48
CA LEU A 19 7.85 -17.05 5.20
C LEU A 19 8.27 -16.61 3.78
N MET A 20 7.46 -16.93 2.78
CA MET A 20 7.54 -16.43 1.42
C MET A 20 6.12 -16.00 1.03
N GLY A 21 5.82 -14.74 1.18
CA GLY A 21 4.44 -14.30 1.14
C GLY A 21 4.14 -13.25 0.08
N ILE A 22 2.90 -13.30 -0.37
CA ILE A 22 2.27 -12.25 -1.15
C ILE A 22 1.19 -11.62 -0.28
N SER A 23 1.26 -10.30 -0.13
CA SER A 23 0.20 -9.51 0.46
C SER A 23 -0.71 -8.97 -0.62
N THR A 24 -1.99 -8.87 -0.31
CA THR A 24 -2.99 -8.35 -1.24
C THR A 24 -3.79 -7.25 -0.58
N THR A 25 -4.25 -6.29 -1.37
CA THR A 25 -5.22 -5.29 -0.95
C THR A 25 -6.17 -4.96 -2.09
N ALA A 26 -7.45 -4.86 -1.78
CA ALA A 26 -8.50 -4.47 -2.72
C ALA A 26 -9.48 -3.51 -2.03
N TRP A 27 -10.11 -2.65 -2.81
CA TRP A 27 -11.06 -1.67 -2.29
C TRP A 27 -12.47 -1.97 -2.76
N THR A 28 -13.39 -2.00 -1.80
CA THR A 28 -14.83 -2.18 -2.06
C THR A 28 -15.61 -0.88 -1.91
N LYS A 29 -15.00 0.14 -1.29
CA LYS A 29 -15.58 1.47 -1.15
C LYS A 29 -14.45 2.49 -1.07
N VAL A 30 -14.57 3.57 -1.82
CA VAL A 30 -13.60 4.69 -1.83
C VAL A 30 -14.41 5.99 -1.85
N PRO A 31 -14.19 6.89 -0.88
CA PRO A 31 -14.82 8.21 -0.88
C PRO A 31 -14.38 9.03 -2.10
N PRO A 32 -15.27 9.85 -2.69
CA PRO A 32 -14.99 10.54 -3.94
C PRO A 32 -13.88 11.59 -3.86
N GLN A 33 -13.57 12.09 -2.67
CA GLN A 33 -12.49 13.05 -2.45
C GLN A 33 -11.10 12.42 -2.53
N ILE A 34 -10.98 11.10 -2.37
CA ILE A 34 -9.68 10.40 -2.47
C ILE A 34 -9.23 10.37 -3.93
N GLY A 35 -8.01 10.84 -4.19
CA GLY A 35 -7.44 10.92 -5.52
C GLY A 35 -8.08 11.97 -6.43
N SER A 36 -8.94 12.83 -5.90
CA SER A 36 -9.56 13.89 -6.66
C SER A 36 -8.55 14.99 -7.00
N LYS A 37 -8.36 15.26 -8.27
CA LYS A 37 -7.55 16.40 -8.74
C LYS A 37 -8.11 17.75 -8.32
N ALA A 38 -9.39 17.81 -7.94
CA ALA A 38 -10.01 19.04 -7.46
C ALA A 38 -9.33 19.58 -6.20
N ASN A 39 -8.81 18.69 -5.35
CA ASN A 39 -8.13 19.09 -4.13
C ASN A 39 -6.76 19.75 -4.40
N ALA A 40 -6.10 19.41 -5.50
CA ALA A 40 -4.80 19.97 -5.85
C ALA A 40 -4.85 21.46 -6.22
N ASN A 41 -6.02 22.00 -6.52
CA ASN A 41 -6.22 23.38 -6.98
C ASN A 41 -6.93 24.26 -5.93
N THR A 42 -7.19 23.77 -4.73
CA THR A 42 -7.79 24.55 -3.68
C THR A 42 -6.75 25.44 -3.00
N PRO A 43 -7.09 26.69 -2.59
CA PRO A 43 -6.17 27.56 -1.85
C PRO A 43 -5.68 26.98 -0.53
N THR A 44 -6.38 25.99 -0.04
CA THR A 44 -6.15 25.28 1.23
C THR A 44 -5.33 24.01 1.05
N TYR A 45 -4.93 23.69 -0.17
CA TYR A 45 -4.04 22.57 -0.47
C TYR A 45 -2.68 22.75 0.23
N SER A 46 -2.52 22.08 1.34
CA SER A 46 -1.34 22.17 2.18
C SER A 46 -0.91 20.77 2.61
N LEU A 47 0.39 20.52 2.53
CA LEU A 47 0.99 19.25 2.97
C LEU A 47 0.70 18.95 4.46
N TYR A 48 0.38 19.93 5.26
CA TYR A 48 0.26 19.79 6.70
C TYR A 48 -1.16 19.95 7.23
N ASN A 49 -2.01 20.68 6.54
CA ASN A 49 -3.30 21.10 7.07
C ASN A 49 -4.50 20.53 6.32
N GLU A 50 -4.30 20.03 5.09
CA GLU A 50 -5.39 19.55 4.26
C GLU A 50 -5.01 18.34 3.43
N SER A 51 -6.04 17.73 2.89
CA SER A 51 -5.90 16.59 2.02
C SER A 51 -5.11 16.92 0.76
N GLY A 52 -3.92 16.35 0.67
CA GLY A 52 -3.12 16.37 -0.53
C GLY A 52 -3.63 15.35 -1.56
N HIS A 53 -3.07 15.39 -2.77
CA HIS A 53 -3.40 14.41 -3.81
C HIS A 53 -3.04 12.97 -3.44
N SER A 54 -2.22 12.77 -2.40
CA SER A 54 -1.84 11.46 -1.85
C SER A 54 -2.77 10.97 -0.74
N ASP A 55 -3.74 11.78 -0.35
CA ASP A 55 -4.65 11.43 0.74
C ASP A 55 -5.46 10.19 0.44
N GLY A 56 -5.57 9.34 1.45
CA GLY A 56 -6.23 8.06 1.34
C GLY A 56 -5.53 7.04 0.44
N CYS A 57 -4.41 7.43 -0.19
CA CYS A 57 -3.63 6.56 -1.06
C CYS A 57 -2.78 5.59 -0.25
N ILE A 58 -2.40 4.49 -0.89
CA ILE A 58 -1.36 3.59 -0.39
C ILE A 58 -0.02 4.00 -0.98
N ALA A 59 1.01 4.07 -0.12
CA ALA A 59 2.38 4.32 -0.54
C ALA A 59 3.24 3.12 -0.24
N PHE A 60 4.05 2.72 -1.20
CA PHE A 60 5.05 1.68 -1.08
C PHE A 60 6.43 2.30 -1.01
N GLN A 61 7.27 1.76 -0.14
CA GLN A 61 8.67 2.16 -0.03
C GLN A 61 9.55 0.98 -0.39
N TYR A 62 10.49 1.22 -1.29
CA TYR A 62 11.43 0.20 -1.74
C TYR A 62 12.80 0.83 -1.98
N GLY A 63 13.78 -0.02 -2.15
CA GLY A 63 15.16 0.38 -2.20
C GLY A 63 15.85 0.10 -0.87
N ARG A 64 17.10 -0.31 -0.96
CA ARG A 64 17.93 -0.63 0.19
C ARG A 64 18.97 0.45 0.35
N VAL A 65 19.01 1.09 1.50
CA VAL A 65 20.16 1.86 1.92
C VAL A 65 21.08 0.87 2.65
N SER A 66 21.96 0.21 1.92
CA SER A 66 23.11 -0.48 2.52
C SER A 66 24.22 0.53 2.80
N ILE A 67 25.21 0.15 3.59
CA ILE A 67 26.42 0.99 3.79
C ILE A 67 27.04 1.35 2.43
N ILE A 68 27.03 0.43 1.47
CA ILE A 68 27.53 0.67 0.11
C ILE A 68 26.63 1.66 -0.65
N ASP A 69 25.32 1.60 -0.44
CA ASP A 69 24.38 2.50 -1.11
C ASP A 69 24.41 3.91 -0.52
N SER A 70 24.71 4.06 0.77
CA SER A 70 24.87 5.38 1.39
C SER A 70 26.09 6.12 0.82
N ASP A 71 27.16 5.41 0.49
CA ASP A 71 28.31 5.98 -0.19
C ASP A 71 27.99 6.42 -1.63
N ARG A 72 27.00 5.83 -2.24
CA ARG A 72 26.50 6.17 -3.59
C ARG A 72 25.38 7.19 -3.59
N LEU A 73 24.92 7.63 -2.43
CA LEU A 73 23.79 8.55 -2.28
C LEU A 73 22.52 8.07 -3.01
N THR A 74 22.28 6.77 -3.00
CA THR A 74 21.09 6.19 -3.63
C THR A 74 19.91 6.32 -2.66
N PRO A 75 18.94 7.21 -2.92
CA PRO A 75 17.81 7.39 -2.00
C PRO A 75 16.86 6.20 -2.06
N ALA A 76 16.17 5.92 -0.95
CA ALA A 76 15.00 5.07 -0.97
C ALA A 76 13.94 5.67 -1.91
N GLN A 77 13.21 4.82 -2.61
CA GLN A 77 12.17 5.25 -3.53
C GLN A 77 10.80 4.96 -2.94
N SER A 78 9.85 5.78 -3.30
CA SER A 78 8.45 5.59 -2.94
C SER A 78 7.56 5.60 -4.18
N PHE A 79 6.50 4.84 -4.12
CA PHE A 79 5.47 4.78 -5.14
C PHE A 79 4.10 4.92 -4.49
N VAL A 80 3.33 5.89 -4.91
CA VAL A 80 1.99 6.17 -4.38
C VAL A 80 0.94 5.73 -5.38
N MET A 81 -0.06 5.00 -4.90
CA MET A 81 -1.16 4.51 -5.71
C MET A 81 -2.50 4.93 -5.12
N THR A 82 -3.35 5.50 -5.98
CA THR A 82 -4.72 5.85 -5.62
C THR A 82 -5.60 4.60 -5.53
N PRO A 83 -6.37 4.44 -4.44
CA PRO A 83 -7.34 3.37 -4.34
C PRO A 83 -8.48 3.55 -5.33
N GLU A 84 -8.91 2.46 -5.93
CA GLU A 84 -10.04 2.40 -6.85
C GLU A 84 -10.90 1.19 -6.51
N VAL A 85 -12.22 1.36 -6.51
CA VAL A 85 -13.13 0.23 -6.28
C VAL A 85 -12.94 -0.83 -7.37
N GLY A 86 -12.76 -2.08 -6.94
CA GLY A 86 -12.52 -3.21 -7.84
C GLY A 86 -11.05 -3.43 -8.23
N LYS A 87 -10.14 -2.51 -7.90
CA LYS A 87 -8.71 -2.71 -8.10
C LYS A 87 -8.16 -3.65 -7.03
N LEU A 88 -7.38 -4.63 -7.46
CA LEU A 88 -6.63 -5.55 -6.61
C LEU A 88 -5.14 -5.29 -6.79
N LEU A 89 -4.43 -5.10 -5.69
CA LEU A 89 -2.97 -5.06 -5.66
C LEU A 89 -2.43 -6.35 -5.08
N LEU A 90 -1.32 -6.79 -5.66
CA LEU A 90 -0.52 -7.93 -5.21
C LEU A 90 0.92 -7.44 -5.06
N PHE A 91 1.51 -7.66 -3.91
CA PHE A 91 2.87 -7.23 -3.63
C PHE A 91 3.57 -8.19 -2.66
N PRO A 92 4.90 -8.27 -2.69
CA PRO A 92 5.64 -9.08 -1.74
C PRO A 92 5.36 -8.67 -0.30
N SER A 93 5.16 -9.63 0.60
CA SER A 93 4.83 -9.35 2.00
C SER A 93 5.91 -8.56 2.76
N TRP A 94 7.14 -8.59 2.29
CA TRP A 94 8.25 -7.82 2.86
C TRP A 94 8.27 -6.35 2.41
N LEU A 95 7.45 -5.99 1.41
CA LEU A 95 7.45 -4.62 0.89
C LEU A 95 6.80 -3.68 1.89
N GLN A 96 7.56 -2.69 2.33
CA GLN A 96 7.07 -1.67 3.26
C GLN A 96 6.01 -0.82 2.59
N HIS A 97 4.95 -0.58 3.30
CA HIS A 97 3.85 0.24 2.82
C HIS A 97 3.15 0.97 3.97
N MET A 98 2.47 2.03 3.60
CA MET A 98 1.65 2.83 4.51
C MET A 98 0.40 3.29 3.78
N VAL A 99 -0.59 3.70 4.53
CA VAL A 99 -1.80 4.30 3.97
C VAL A 99 -1.99 5.68 4.58
N TYR A 100 -2.01 6.69 3.71
CA TYR A 100 -2.25 8.06 4.13
C TYR A 100 -3.67 8.24 4.66
N PRO A 101 -3.84 9.09 5.67
CA PRO A 101 -5.18 9.51 6.10
C PRO A 101 -5.86 10.28 4.97
N PHE A 102 -7.17 10.36 5.01
CA PHE A 102 -7.95 11.29 4.19
C PHE A 102 -8.85 12.14 5.10
N LYS A 103 -9.32 13.25 4.59
CA LYS A 103 -10.22 14.13 5.32
C LYS A 103 -11.60 14.20 4.65
N GLY A 104 -12.60 14.42 5.47
CA GLY A 104 -13.98 14.56 5.04
C GLY A 104 -14.81 13.30 5.23
N GLU A 105 -16.07 13.42 4.92
CA GLU A 105 -17.05 12.37 5.14
C GLU A 105 -16.84 11.16 4.21
N GLY A 106 -17.20 10.01 4.71
CA GLY A 106 -17.21 8.77 3.95
C GLY A 106 -16.34 7.68 4.58
N GLU A 107 -16.37 6.53 3.94
CA GLU A 107 -15.68 5.34 4.39
C GLU A 107 -14.82 4.79 3.24
N ARG A 108 -13.53 4.57 3.50
CA ARG A 108 -12.69 3.72 2.65
C ARG A 108 -12.72 2.30 3.21
N ARG A 109 -13.23 1.35 2.42
CA ARG A 109 -13.30 -0.05 2.81
C ARG A 109 -12.32 -0.88 2.00
N THR A 110 -11.43 -1.54 2.72
CA THR A 110 -10.33 -2.33 2.16
C THR A 110 -10.46 -3.78 2.61
N ILE A 111 -10.25 -4.70 1.70
CA ILE A 111 -10.03 -6.12 1.96
C ILE A 111 -8.54 -6.37 1.78
N ALA A 112 -7.90 -6.93 2.80
CA ALA A 112 -6.49 -7.30 2.76
C ALA A 112 -6.30 -8.74 3.16
N SER A 113 -5.36 -9.44 2.53
CA SER A 113 -4.97 -10.80 2.89
C SER A 113 -3.48 -11.02 2.70
N ASN A 114 -2.96 -12.00 3.43
CA ASN A 114 -1.59 -12.47 3.31
C ASN A 114 -1.61 -13.94 2.92
N LEU A 115 -0.87 -14.28 1.88
CA LEU A 115 -0.78 -15.62 1.30
C LEU A 115 0.65 -16.13 1.46
N ASN A 116 0.81 -17.38 1.90
CA ASN A 116 2.09 -18.06 1.84
C ASN A 116 2.24 -18.76 0.49
N CYS A 117 3.39 -18.62 -0.12
CA CYS A 117 3.76 -19.33 -1.32
C CYS A 117 4.58 -20.57 -0.94
N PHE A 118 4.21 -21.73 -1.44
CA PHE A 118 4.91 -22.98 -1.25
C PHE A 118 5.27 -23.56 -2.61
N ASP A 119 6.45 -24.16 -2.69
CA ASP A 119 6.79 -24.95 -3.87
C ASP A 119 5.86 -26.17 -3.98
N VAL A 120 5.22 -26.29 -5.12
CA VAL A 120 4.50 -27.53 -5.45
C VAL A 120 5.54 -28.60 -5.81
N GLN A 121 5.81 -29.51 -4.89
CA GLN A 121 6.64 -30.66 -5.18
C GLN A 121 5.94 -31.47 -6.29
N PRO A 122 6.64 -31.81 -7.37
CA PRO A 122 6.06 -32.70 -8.37
C PRO A 122 5.69 -34.02 -7.72
N THR A 123 4.44 -34.44 -7.88
CA THR A 123 4.00 -35.75 -7.43
C THR A 123 4.92 -36.80 -8.06
N PRO A 124 5.54 -37.70 -7.30
CA PRO A 124 6.33 -38.76 -7.89
C PRO A 124 5.48 -39.47 -8.94
N LYS A 125 5.93 -39.52 -10.20
CA LYS A 125 5.27 -40.34 -11.19
C LYS A 125 5.39 -41.76 -10.68
N GLU A 126 4.26 -42.41 -10.43
CA GLU A 126 4.23 -43.82 -10.18
C GLU A 126 4.99 -44.50 -11.35
N VAL A 127 6.09 -45.14 -11.03
CA VAL A 127 6.83 -45.94 -11.98
C VAL A 127 5.97 -47.15 -12.24
N GLN A 128 5.32 -47.17 -13.40
CA GLN A 128 4.64 -48.35 -13.92
C GLN A 128 5.66 -49.38 -14.40
#